data_f6315bc93f0726c63a93f275fc4e5d0c
#
_entry.id   f6315bc93f0726c63a93f275fc4e5d0c
#
_cell.length_a   1.000
_cell.length_b   1.000
_cell.length_c   1.000
_cell.angle_alpha   90.00
_cell.angle_beta   90.00
_cell.angle_gamma   90.00
#
_symmetry.space_group_name_H-M   'P 1'
#
loop_
_entity.id
_entity.type
_entity.pdbx_description
1 polymer ?
#
loop_
_entity_poly.entity_id
_entity_poly.type
_entity_poly.pdbx_seq_one_letter_code
_entity_poly.pdbx_strand_id
1 'polypeptide(L)'
;MENSGAADRVAVMIDADNTRPAYADEVLSEVAKYGDPTIRRVYGDWTNPHLTQWARKLNRLGLRAMHQNAYTSGKNSTDLALVIDAMDLLYDGNVEAFALVTSDSDFTSLAHRLRESGKKVYVLGENKAPESLRNACDKFIDLAVVTDRDDDGDDSDDEAEDAADEKTPSINLQSALTRAVNAVSDDDGWALLPALGNQLIRTHPSFDARNFAGPGARLSTLVSAQPYLETSGSGNQLLVRLKGTRPGNAKPASRKKAASTKAGQTKAAPAKAAPANSAETKAAPPEPAPPKVTTTTRRARKSAAKKS
;
A
#
# COMPACT_ATOMS: atom_id res chain seq x y z
N MET A 1 -5.65 1.40 -24.72
CA MET A 1 -4.36 2.12 -24.89
C MET A 1 -3.57 1.84 -23.62
N GLU A 2 -2.68 0.87 -23.67
CA GLU A 2 -1.76 0.60 -22.57
C GLU A 2 -0.82 1.78 -22.45
N ASN A 3 -0.78 2.35 -21.24
CA ASN A 3 0.09 3.48 -20.90
C ASN A 3 1.52 2.97 -20.79
N SER A 4 2.25 3.00 -21.90
CA SER A 4 3.61 2.50 -21.98
C SER A 4 4.56 3.43 -21.24
N GLY A 5 5.07 3.01 -20.08
CA GLY A 5 6.40 3.36 -19.63
C GLY A 5 6.59 4.50 -18.64
N ALA A 6 5.55 5.17 -18.14
CA ALA A 6 5.72 6.11 -17.02
C ALA A 6 5.67 5.32 -15.70
N ALA A 7 6.64 5.59 -14.81
CA ALA A 7 6.61 5.03 -13.46
C ALA A 7 5.37 5.54 -12.70
N ASP A 8 4.78 4.68 -11.86
CA ASP A 8 3.66 5.06 -10.99
C ASP A 8 4.08 6.26 -10.11
N ARG A 9 3.26 7.31 -10.05
CA ARG A 9 3.49 8.45 -9.16
C ARG A 9 3.11 8.07 -7.74
N VAL A 10 4.01 8.29 -6.81
CA VAL A 10 3.86 7.90 -5.42
C VAL A 10 3.75 9.14 -4.54
N ALA A 11 2.74 9.17 -3.65
CA ALA A 11 2.68 10.12 -2.56
C ALA A 11 3.39 9.52 -1.33
N VAL A 12 4.51 10.13 -0.94
CA VAL A 12 5.24 9.79 0.29
C VAL A 12 4.76 10.69 1.40
N MET A 13 4.19 10.08 2.44
CA MET A 13 3.59 10.76 3.58
C MET A 13 4.24 10.24 4.86
N ILE A 14 5.08 11.08 5.46
CA ILE A 14 5.92 10.73 6.60
C ILE A 14 5.32 11.31 7.88
N ASP A 15 5.02 10.46 8.83
CA ASP A 15 4.67 10.83 10.19
C ASP A 15 5.97 11.10 10.97
N ALA A 16 6.26 12.37 11.25
CA ALA A 16 7.50 12.78 11.90
C ALA A 16 7.53 12.46 13.40
N ASP A 17 6.37 12.30 14.03
CA ASP A 17 6.28 11.99 15.46
C ASP A 17 6.63 10.51 15.71
N ASN A 18 6.36 9.63 14.73
CA ASN A 18 6.60 8.19 14.79
C ASN A 18 7.76 7.68 13.91
N THR A 19 8.51 8.59 13.26
CA THR A 19 9.60 8.21 12.35
C THR A 19 10.87 9.00 12.67
N ARG A 20 12.00 8.30 12.78
CA ARG A 20 13.29 8.96 13.02
C ARG A 20 13.77 9.69 11.76
N PRO A 21 14.27 10.95 11.87
CA PRO A 21 14.83 11.69 10.73
C PRO A 21 15.98 10.97 10.03
N ALA A 22 16.71 10.12 10.76
CA ALA A 22 17.80 9.32 10.21
C ALA A 22 17.37 8.46 9.01
N TYR A 23 16.14 7.96 9.00
CA TYR A 23 15.62 7.07 7.95
C TYR A 23 15.16 7.78 6.68
N ALA A 24 15.14 9.11 6.65
CA ALA A 24 14.52 9.86 5.56
C ALA A 24 15.16 9.62 4.18
N ASP A 25 16.48 9.47 4.11
CA ASP A 25 17.22 9.21 2.86
C ASP A 25 16.89 7.81 2.32
N GLU A 26 16.93 6.83 3.21
CA GLU A 26 16.68 5.42 2.93
C GLU A 26 15.23 5.20 2.53
N VAL A 27 14.28 5.85 3.22
CA VAL A 27 12.86 5.82 2.88
C VAL A 27 12.63 6.27 1.44
N LEU A 28 13.19 7.42 1.04
CA LEU A 28 13.03 7.92 -0.33
C LEU A 28 13.67 6.98 -1.36
N SER A 29 14.85 6.45 -1.04
CA SER A 29 15.56 5.49 -1.88
C SER A 29 14.78 4.18 -2.03
N GLU A 30 14.16 3.70 -0.97
CA GLU A 30 13.34 2.49 -1.00
C GLU A 30 12.05 2.71 -1.81
N VAL A 31 11.33 3.83 -1.56
CA VAL A 31 10.09 4.14 -2.29
C VAL A 31 10.34 4.30 -3.78
N ALA A 32 11.48 4.87 -4.19
CA ALA A 32 11.86 5.02 -5.60
C ALA A 32 11.97 3.69 -6.37
N LYS A 33 12.06 2.55 -5.68
CA LYS A 33 12.02 1.22 -6.31
C LYS A 33 10.61 0.82 -6.77
N TYR A 34 9.57 1.47 -6.23
CA TYR A 34 8.16 1.15 -6.50
C TYR A 34 7.47 2.17 -7.40
N GLY A 35 8.07 3.35 -7.59
CA GLY A 35 7.54 4.40 -8.43
C GLY A 35 8.28 5.72 -8.24
N ASP A 36 7.79 6.77 -8.89
CA ASP A 36 8.36 8.12 -8.76
C ASP A 36 7.72 8.84 -7.56
N PRO A 37 8.49 9.18 -6.50
CA PRO A 37 7.99 9.90 -5.34
C PRO A 37 7.75 11.38 -5.66
N THR A 38 6.71 11.68 -6.42
CA THR A 38 6.36 13.04 -6.90
C THR A 38 5.83 13.94 -5.79
N ILE A 39 5.16 13.37 -4.78
CA ILE A 39 4.68 14.08 -3.60
C ILE A 39 5.45 13.56 -2.40
N ARG A 40 6.09 14.49 -1.65
CA ARG A 40 6.94 14.16 -0.50
C ARG A 40 6.59 15.10 0.64
N ARG A 41 5.78 14.62 1.59
CA ARG A 41 5.25 15.42 2.71
C ARG A 41 5.63 14.80 4.04
N VAL A 42 5.98 15.65 5.00
CA VAL A 42 6.32 15.26 6.37
C VAL A 42 5.39 16.02 7.32
N TYR A 43 4.68 15.30 8.15
CA TYR A 43 3.66 15.83 9.06
C TYR A 43 4.19 15.88 10.48
N GLY A 44 3.98 16.99 11.15
CA GLY A 44 4.45 17.17 12.53
C GLY A 44 4.08 18.55 13.10
N ASP A 45 4.19 18.68 14.40
CA ASP A 45 4.16 19.98 15.08
C ASP A 45 5.57 20.58 15.08
N TRP A 46 5.86 21.40 14.08
CA TRP A 46 7.18 22.01 13.89
C TRP A 46 7.57 23.02 14.96
N THR A 47 6.67 23.32 15.91
CA THR A 47 7.00 24.09 17.12
C THR A 47 7.65 23.22 18.20
N ASN A 48 7.55 21.87 18.05
CA ASN A 48 8.15 20.94 18.97
C ASN A 48 9.67 20.84 18.73
N PRO A 49 10.51 21.07 19.76
CA PRO A 49 11.97 20.98 19.65
C PRO A 49 12.48 19.60 19.20
N HIS A 50 11.75 18.52 19.50
CA HIS A 50 12.12 17.16 19.09
C HIS A 50 12.16 17.00 17.57
N LEU A 51 11.41 17.80 16.80
CA LEU A 51 11.43 17.76 15.34
C LEU A 51 12.52 18.65 14.71
N THR A 52 13.41 19.27 15.50
CA THR A 52 14.48 20.13 14.99
C THR A 52 15.41 19.39 14.02
N GLN A 53 15.67 18.11 14.25
CA GLN A 53 16.50 17.29 13.36
C GLN A 53 15.85 17.09 11.97
N TRP A 54 14.53 17.02 11.90
CA TRP A 54 13.79 16.98 10.64
C TRP A 54 13.98 18.24 9.81
N ALA A 55 14.07 19.41 10.42
CA ALA A 55 14.21 20.69 9.71
C ALA A 55 15.42 20.71 8.77
N ARG A 56 16.53 20.07 9.15
CA ARG A 56 17.71 19.93 8.30
C ARG A 56 17.49 18.99 7.12
N LYS A 57 16.74 17.89 7.35
CA LYS A 57 16.44 16.89 6.33
C LYS A 57 15.42 17.41 5.31
N LEU A 58 14.42 18.19 5.73
CA LEU A 58 13.38 18.75 4.87
C LEU A 58 13.96 19.48 3.66
N ASN A 59 14.86 20.45 3.91
CA ASN A 59 15.45 21.24 2.84
C ASN A 59 16.38 20.41 1.95
N ARG A 60 17.22 19.55 2.54
CA ARG A 60 18.18 18.75 1.82
C ARG A 60 17.54 17.73 0.88
N LEU A 61 16.42 17.14 1.30
CA LEU A 61 15.74 16.07 0.57
C LEU A 61 14.55 16.57 -0.26
N GLY A 62 14.27 17.88 -0.24
CA GLY A 62 13.13 18.45 -0.95
C GLY A 62 11.80 17.96 -0.39
N LEU A 63 11.72 17.73 0.92
CA LEU A 63 10.51 17.32 1.62
C LEU A 63 9.69 18.55 2.00
N ARG A 64 8.38 18.48 1.81
CA ARG A 64 7.46 19.54 2.20
C ARG A 64 6.96 19.32 3.62
N ALA A 65 7.28 20.27 4.52
CA ALA A 65 6.74 20.27 5.87
C ALA A 65 5.24 20.60 5.84
N MET A 66 4.44 19.75 6.43
CA MET A 66 3.02 19.97 6.69
C MET A 66 2.88 20.26 8.19
N HIS A 67 2.46 21.49 8.51
CA HIS A 67 2.40 21.94 9.91
C HIS A 67 1.01 21.72 10.47
N GLN A 68 0.95 21.07 11.63
CA GLN A 68 -0.26 20.95 12.41
C GLN A 68 0.05 21.26 13.88
N ASN A 69 -0.53 22.33 14.40
CA ASN A 69 -0.43 22.62 15.83
C ASN A 69 -1.15 21.57 16.66
N ALA A 70 -0.50 21.08 17.69
CA ALA A 70 -1.16 20.32 18.75
C ALA A 70 -2.03 21.26 19.59
N TYR A 71 -3.32 21.34 19.33
CA TYR A 71 -4.26 22.17 20.12
C TYR A 71 -4.39 21.72 21.58
N THR A 72 -4.08 20.46 21.86
CA THR A 72 -4.04 19.87 23.21
C THR A 72 -2.96 18.77 23.20
N SER A 73 -2.14 18.76 24.24
CA SER A 73 -1.13 17.72 24.43
C SER A 73 -1.75 16.32 24.41
N GLY A 74 -1.15 15.38 23.69
CA GLY A 74 -1.57 13.98 23.61
C GLY A 74 -2.78 13.70 22.70
N LYS A 75 -3.09 14.58 21.75
CA LYS A 75 -4.11 14.29 20.71
C LYS A 75 -3.45 14.13 19.34
N ASN A 76 -3.95 13.16 18.58
CA ASN A 76 -3.51 12.77 17.24
C ASN A 76 -3.84 13.83 16.17
N SER A 77 -3.48 15.10 16.41
CA SER A 77 -3.79 16.19 15.47
C SER A 77 -2.95 16.11 14.19
N THR A 78 -1.71 15.66 14.31
CA THR A 78 -0.78 15.43 13.20
C THR A 78 -1.27 14.28 12.34
N ASP A 79 -1.70 13.17 12.95
CA ASP A 79 -2.23 12.00 12.27
C ASP A 79 -3.48 12.34 11.46
N LEU A 80 -4.38 13.13 12.07
CA LEU A 80 -5.59 13.60 11.39
C LEU A 80 -5.26 14.48 10.18
N ALA A 81 -4.25 15.35 10.28
CA ALA A 81 -3.81 16.18 9.16
C ALA A 81 -3.26 15.31 8.02
N LEU A 82 -2.48 14.26 8.35
CA LEU A 82 -1.99 13.30 7.36
C LEU A 82 -3.16 12.58 6.69
N VAL A 83 -4.14 12.10 7.46
CA VAL A 83 -5.31 11.38 6.93
C VAL A 83 -6.14 12.27 6.00
N ILE A 84 -6.42 13.53 6.38
CA ILE A 84 -7.17 14.48 5.55
C ILE A 84 -6.44 14.71 4.23
N ASP A 85 -5.15 15.01 4.29
CA ASP A 85 -4.33 15.27 3.12
C ASP A 85 -4.19 14.04 2.20
N ALA A 86 -4.10 12.84 2.77
CA ALA A 86 -4.13 11.59 1.99
C ALA A 86 -5.46 11.41 1.24
N MET A 87 -6.57 11.76 1.88
CA MET A 87 -7.89 11.70 1.24
C MET A 87 -8.04 12.75 0.14
N ASP A 88 -7.52 13.97 0.34
CA ASP A 88 -7.50 15.00 -0.70
C ASP A 88 -6.69 14.52 -1.91
N LEU A 89 -5.49 13.98 -1.70
CA LEU A 89 -4.66 13.41 -2.78
C LEU A 89 -5.33 12.23 -3.48
N LEU A 90 -6.08 11.40 -2.75
CA LEU A 90 -6.86 10.31 -3.33
C LEU A 90 -7.93 10.83 -4.29
N TYR A 91 -8.66 11.89 -3.90
CA TYR A 91 -9.73 12.49 -4.72
C TYR A 91 -9.19 13.31 -5.88
N ASP A 92 -8.05 13.97 -5.73
CA ASP A 92 -7.36 14.66 -6.83
C ASP A 92 -6.96 13.70 -7.96
N GLY A 93 -6.81 12.41 -7.66
CA GLY A 93 -6.52 11.36 -8.63
C GLY A 93 -5.11 11.43 -9.25
N ASN A 94 -4.23 12.26 -8.71
CA ASN A 94 -2.92 12.57 -9.30
C ASN A 94 -1.81 11.61 -8.90
N VAL A 95 -2.10 10.55 -8.14
CA VAL A 95 -1.14 9.54 -7.71
C VAL A 95 -1.70 8.14 -7.90
N GLU A 96 -0.85 7.20 -8.22
CA GLU A 96 -1.17 5.78 -8.41
C GLU A 96 -0.92 4.97 -7.13
N ALA A 97 -0.01 5.47 -6.27
CA ALA A 97 0.38 4.78 -5.04
C ALA A 97 0.61 5.74 -3.87
N PHE A 98 0.47 5.22 -2.66
CA PHE A 98 0.77 5.90 -1.41
C PHE A 98 1.85 5.13 -0.65
N ALA A 99 2.84 5.83 -0.13
CA ALA A 99 3.83 5.33 0.80
C ALA A 99 3.62 6.02 2.16
N LEU A 100 3.04 5.30 3.11
CA LEU A 100 2.82 5.76 4.47
C LEU A 100 4.02 5.35 5.32
N VAL A 101 4.70 6.33 5.91
CA VAL A 101 5.88 6.09 6.73
C VAL A 101 5.50 6.31 8.18
N THR A 102 5.11 5.24 8.84
CA THR A 102 4.63 5.20 10.23
C THR A 102 4.59 3.77 10.76
N SER A 103 4.60 3.62 12.07
CA SER A 103 4.38 2.35 12.77
C SER A 103 3.07 2.33 13.57
N ASP A 104 2.27 3.40 13.47
CA ASP A 104 1.06 3.56 14.25
C ASP A 104 -0.13 2.80 13.66
N SER A 105 -0.84 2.06 14.52
CA SER A 105 -2.06 1.32 14.21
C SER A 105 -3.20 2.18 13.69
N ASP A 106 -3.26 3.45 14.08
CA ASP A 106 -4.35 4.35 13.75
C ASP A 106 -4.46 4.60 12.24
N PHE A 107 -3.36 4.43 11.50
CA PHE A 107 -3.34 4.50 10.04
C PHE A 107 -3.84 3.23 9.32
N THR A 108 -4.19 2.16 10.06
CA THR A 108 -4.74 0.93 9.46
C THR A 108 -5.99 1.20 8.63
N SER A 109 -6.90 2.03 9.14
CA SER A 109 -8.13 2.39 8.43
C SER A 109 -7.86 3.21 7.16
N LEU A 110 -6.87 4.10 7.19
CA LEU A 110 -6.44 4.84 6.02
C LEU A 110 -5.87 3.89 4.93
N ALA A 111 -5.00 2.96 5.32
CA ALA A 111 -4.43 1.98 4.39
C ALA A 111 -5.52 1.16 3.70
N HIS A 112 -6.51 0.67 4.44
CA HIS A 112 -7.67 -0.02 3.86
C HIS A 112 -8.43 0.87 2.87
N ARG A 113 -8.75 2.12 3.26
CA ARG A 113 -9.51 3.04 2.41
C ARG A 113 -8.81 3.35 1.10
N LEU A 114 -7.50 3.55 1.11
CA LEU A 114 -6.71 3.80 -0.08
C LEU A 114 -6.70 2.57 -1.02
N ARG A 115 -6.53 1.36 -0.47
CA ARG A 115 -6.58 0.09 -1.24
C ARG A 115 -7.96 -0.18 -1.82
N GLU A 116 -9.03 0.03 -1.07
CA GLU A 116 -10.42 -0.08 -1.55
C GLU A 116 -10.70 0.86 -2.73
N SER A 117 -10.00 1.99 -2.79
CA SER A 117 -10.07 2.93 -3.91
C SER A 117 -9.17 2.55 -5.10
N GLY A 118 -8.56 1.35 -5.07
CA GLY A 118 -7.72 0.82 -6.15
C GLY A 118 -6.31 1.40 -6.18
N LYS A 119 -5.87 2.11 -5.13
CA LYS A 119 -4.50 2.61 -5.04
C LYS A 119 -3.58 1.55 -4.45
N LYS A 120 -2.31 1.54 -4.86
CA LYS A 120 -1.28 0.75 -4.21
C LYS A 120 -0.87 1.41 -2.90
N VAL A 121 -0.74 0.64 -1.84
CA VAL A 121 -0.34 1.16 -0.52
C VAL A 121 0.90 0.43 -0.04
N TYR A 122 1.95 1.18 0.17
CA TYR A 122 3.19 0.75 0.80
C TYR A 122 3.24 1.34 2.21
N VAL A 123 3.59 0.54 3.20
CA VAL A 123 3.81 1.02 4.56
C VAL A 123 5.28 0.76 4.91
N LEU A 124 5.97 1.80 5.33
CA LEU A 124 7.34 1.73 5.83
C LEU A 124 7.29 2.01 7.33
N GLY A 125 7.65 1.05 8.15
CA GLY A 125 7.56 1.15 9.60
C GLY A 125 8.58 0.28 10.30
N GLU A 126 8.70 0.46 11.60
CA GLU A 126 9.55 -0.36 12.44
C GLU A 126 8.91 -1.73 12.70
N ASN A 127 9.72 -2.67 13.18
CA ASN A 127 9.26 -4.04 13.48
C ASN A 127 8.13 -4.10 14.52
N LYS A 128 7.99 -3.08 15.37
CA LYS A 128 6.89 -2.94 16.35
C LYS A 128 5.52 -2.63 15.74
N ALA A 129 5.46 -2.30 14.44
CA ALA A 129 4.19 -2.01 13.77
C ALA A 129 3.23 -3.20 13.89
N PRO A 130 1.96 -2.98 14.28
CA PRO A 130 1.01 -4.05 14.54
C PRO A 130 0.66 -4.83 13.27
N GLU A 131 0.29 -6.10 13.44
CA GLU A 131 -0.06 -6.99 12.34
C GLU A 131 -1.23 -6.45 11.50
N SER A 132 -2.17 -5.74 12.14
CA SER A 132 -3.30 -5.10 11.45
C SER A 132 -2.81 -4.11 10.37
N LEU A 133 -1.87 -3.24 10.68
CA LEU A 133 -1.30 -2.29 9.75
C LEU A 133 -0.47 -2.99 8.66
N ARG A 134 0.33 -4.00 9.04
CA ARG A 134 1.14 -4.79 8.09
C ARG A 134 0.29 -5.52 7.06
N ASN A 135 -0.88 -6.02 7.45
CA ASN A 135 -1.80 -6.74 6.57
C ASN A 135 -2.75 -5.81 5.80
N ALA A 136 -2.88 -4.55 6.23
CA ALA A 136 -3.72 -3.55 5.57
C ALA A 136 -3.11 -3.00 4.27
N CYS A 137 -1.80 -3.12 4.05
CA CYS A 137 -1.10 -2.61 2.87
C CYS A 137 -0.85 -3.68 1.80
N ASP A 138 -0.39 -3.26 0.63
CA ASP A 138 0.05 -4.17 -0.43
C ASP A 138 1.46 -4.69 -0.16
N LYS A 139 2.30 -3.86 0.50
CA LYS A 139 3.61 -4.27 0.97
C LYS A 139 3.99 -3.48 2.22
N PHE A 140 4.43 -4.20 3.24
CA PHE A 140 5.07 -3.65 4.43
C PHE A 140 6.60 -3.75 4.28
N ILE A 141 7.30 -2.68 4.60
CA ILE A 141 8.76 -2.57 4.49
C ILE A 141 9.30 -2.19 5.87
N ASP A 142 10.11 -3.06 6.44
CA ASP A 142 10.73 -2.82 7.72
C ASP A 142 11.89 -1.82 7.57
N LEU A 143 11.82 -0.71 8.29
CA LEU A 143 12.85 0.33 8.26
C LEU A 143 14.21 -0.18 8.74
N ALA A 144 14.25 -1.11 9.69
CA ALA A 144 15.50 -1.71 10.16
C ALA A 144 16.26 -2.46 9.06
N VAL A 145 15.54 -2.99 8.06
CA VAL A 145 16.13 -3.72 6.94
C VAL A 145 16.59 -2.77 5.81
N VAL A 146 16.01 -1.58 5.76
CA VAL A 146 16.33 -0.56 4.74
C VAL A 146 17.55 0.25 5.15
N THR A 147 17.71 0.47 6.45
CA THR A 147 18.80 1.26 7.02
C THR A 147 20.03 0.43 7.30
N ASP A 148 20.62 -0.18 6.33
CA ASP A 148 21.78 -1.08 6.36
C ASP A 148 23.05 -0.45 6.96
N ARG A 149 22.90 0.33 8.03
CA ARG A 149 24.00 0.93 8.77
C ARG A 149 24.09 0.26 10.12
N ASP A 150 25.23 -0.39 10.33
CA ASP A 150 25.80 -0.57 11.65
C ASP A 150 25.64 0.76 12.39
N ASP A 151 24.67 0.85 13.27
CA ASP A 151 24.49 1.97 14.19
C ASP A 151 25.57 1.84 15.28
N ASP A 152 26.82 2.01 14.86
CA ASP A 152 27.92 2.23 15.77
C ASP A 152 27.85 3.66 16.27
N GLY A 153 27.10 3.83 17.34
CA GLY A 153 27.40 4.89 18.27
C GLY A 153 26.49 6.11 18.28
N ASP A 154 26.01 6.28 19.47
CA ASP A 154 25.66 7.53 20.10
C ASP A 154 24.24 8.04 19.86
N ASP A 155 23.36 7.56 20.69
CA ASP A 155 22.62 8.37 21.66
C ASP A 155 21.80 7.45 22.56
N SER A 156 22.39 7.21 23.74
CA SER A 156 21.75 6.76 24.95
C SER A 156 20.63 7.69 25.38
N ASP A 157 19.70 7.10 26.10
CA ASP A 157 18.67 7.65 26.93
C ASP A 157 17.34 7.98 26.25
N ASP A 158 16.53 6.92 26.07
CA ASP A 158 15.15 6.98 26.48
C ASP A 158 14.73 5.60 27.00
N GLU A 159 14.27 5.64 28.23
CA GLU A 159 13.92 4.50 29.07
C GLU A 159 12.94 3.56 28.37
N ALA A 160 13.37 2.30 28.20
CA ALA A 160 12.50 1.21 27.83
C ALA A 160 11.61 0.86 29.04
N GLU A 161 10.43 1.44 29.13
CA GLU A 161 9.36 0.87 29.93
C GLU A 161 8.79 -0.37 29.24
N ASP A 162 8.79 -1.45 30.01
CA ASP A 162 8.25 -2.77 29.75
C ASP A 162 6.99 -2.78 28.87
N ALA A 163 7.16 -2.98 27.57
CA ALA A 163 6.11 -3.52 26.74
C ALA A 163 6.33 -5.02 26.60
N ALA A 164 5.45 -5.79 27.25
CA ALA A 164 5.39 -7.22 27.17
C ALA A 164 5.62 -7.73 25.76
N ASP A 165 6.54 -8.67 25.66
CA ASP A 165 6.97 -9.44 24.50
C ASP A 165 5.78 -10.03 23.71
N GLU A 166 5.08 -9.21 22.92
CA GLU A 166 4.23 -9.68 21.83
C GLU A 166 5.18 -10.10 20.70
N LYS A 167 5.58 -11.36 20.75
CA LYS A 167 6.30 -12.01 19.65
C LYS A 167 5.61 -11.69 18.35
N THR A 168 6.20 -10.78 17.58
CA THR A 168 5.82 -10.51 16.20
C THR A 168 5.64 -11.86 15.51
N PRO A 169 4.49 -12.17 14.89
CA PRO A 169 4.29 -13.45 14.23
C PRO A 169 5.30 -13.58 13.10
N SER A 170 6.38 -14.28 13.37
CA SER A 170 7.40 -14.55 12.37
C SER A 170 6.78 -15.44 11.30
N ILE A 171 6.77 -14.96 10.05
CA ILE A 171 6.35 -15.77 8.91
C ILE A 171 7.18 -17.04 8.92
N ASN A 172 6.52 -18.19 9.02
CA ASN A 172 7.23 -19.46 8.85
C ASN A 172 7.65 -19.59 7.39
N LEU A 173 8.93 -19.30 7.11
CA LEU A 173 9.48 -19.21 5.77
C LEU A 173 9.25 -20.47 4.95
N GLN A 174 9.47 -21.66 5.55
CA GLN A 174 9.28 -22.93 4.86
C GLN A 174 7.83 -23.15 4.45
N SER A 175 6.89 -22.85 5.33
CA SER A 175 5.45 -22.97 5.06
C SER A 175 5.01 -21.97 3.99
N ALA A 176 5.47 -20.72 4.06
CA ALA A 176 5.14 -19.67 3.10
C ALA A 176 5.67 -20.02 1.70
N LEU A 177 6.95 -20.39 1.57
CA LEU A 177 7.56 -20.78 0.32
C LEU A 177 6.90 -22.03 -0.28
N THR A 178 6.62 -23.06 0.55
CA THR A 178 5.97 -24.29 0.09
C THR A 178 4.57 -24.01 -0.49
N ARG A 179 3.76 -23.22 0.23
CA ARG A 179 2.42 -22.83 -0.24
C ARG A 179 2.49 -22.00 -1.53
N ALA A 180 3.42 -21.05 -1.58
CA ALA A 180 3.56 -20.17 -2.73
C ALA A 180 4.03 -20.95 -3.97
N VAL A 181 5.00 -21.87 -3.86
CA VAL A 181 5.42 -22.74 -4.96
C VAL A 181 4.24 -23.58 -5.45
N ASN A 182 3.50 -24.24 -4.56
CA ASN A 182 2.35 -25.07 -4.93
C ASN A 182 1.22 -24.25 -5.59
N ALA A 183 1.10 -22.95 -5.29
CA ALA A 183 0.06 -22.11 -5.86
C ALA A 183 0.37 -21.61 -7.28
N VAL A 184 1.65 -21.53 -7.67
CA VAL A 184 2.08 -20.96 -8.94
C VAL A 184 2.88 -21.91 -9.82
N SER A 185 3.13 -23.17 -9.37
CA SER A 185 3.83 -24.17 -10.15
C SER A 185 3.00 -24.68 -11.32
N ASP A 186 3.69 -25.05 -12.40
CA ASP A 186 3.14 -25.77 -13.54
C ASP A 186 2.89 -27.27 -13.24
N ASP A 187 2.48 -28.03 -14.27
CA ASP A 187 2.19 -29.47 -14.16
C ASP A 187 3.43 -30.29 -13.78
N ASP A 188 4.63 -29.79 -14.08
CA ASP A 188 5.92 -30.41 -13.73
C ASP A 188 6.43 -29.99 -12.35
N GLY A 189 5.67 -29.16 -11.64
CA GLY A 189 5.97 -28.63 -10.30
C GLY A 189 6.95 -27.47 -10.29
N TRP A 190 7.29 -26.88 -11.44
CA TRP A 190 8.17 -25.71 -11.54
C TRP A 190 7.39 -24.41 -11.47
N ALA A 191 7.90 -23.47 -10.70
CA ALA A 191 7.40 -22.13 -10.56
C ALA A 191 8.45 -21.11 -11.02
N LEU A 192 8.06 -20.11 -11.80
CA LEU A 192 8.94 -18.99 -12.14
C LEU A 192 9.18 -18.13 -10.89
N LEU A 193 10.43 -17.75 -10.65
CA LEU A 193 10.80 -16.93 -9.48
C LEU A 193 10.00 -15.62 -9.37
N PRO A 194 9.75 -14.85 -10.45
CA PRO A 194 8.89 -13.65 -10.36
C PRO A 194 7.45 -13.96 -9.93
N ALA A 195 6.87 -15.05 -10.43
CA ALA A 195 5.52 -15.48 -10.03
C ALA A 195 5.47 -15.89 -8.56
N LEU A 196 6.51 -16.61 -8.10
CA LEU A 196 6.68 -16.97 -6.69
C LEU A 196 6.77 -15.73 -5.79
N GLY A 197 7.57 -14.73 -6.18
CA GLY A 197 7.72 -13.48 -5.43
C GLY A 197 6.40 -12.71 -5.33
N ASN A 198 5.69 -12.57 -6.44
CA ASN A 198 4.38 -11.91 -6.46
C ASN A 198 3.36 -12.64 -5.57
N GLN A 199 3.37 -13.99 -5.57
CA GLN A 199 2.48 -14.79 -4.73
C GLN A 199 2.82 -14.63 -3.25
N LEU A 200 4.11 -14.61 -2.90
CA LEU A 200 4.56 -14.40 -1.52
C LEU A 200 4.11 -13.04 -0.97
N ILE A 201 4.33 -11.95 -1.72
CA ILE A 201 3.92 -10.60 -1.32
C ILE A 201 2.39 -10.51 -1.22
N ARG A 202 1.66 -11.13 -2.14
CA ARG A 202 0.19 -11.14 -2.12
C ARG A 202 -0.39 -11.85 -0.91
N THR A 203 0.25 -12.93 -0.44
CA THR A 203 -0.21 -13.71 0.71
C THR A 203 0.37 -13.20 2.05
N HIS A 204 1.53 -12.59 2.00
CA HIS A 204 2.26 -12.07 3.15
C HIS A 204 2.84 -10.68 2.79
N PRO A 205 2.11 -9.58 2.98
CA PRO A 205 2.58 -8.25 2.61
C PRO A 205 3.89 -7.84 3.29
N SER A 206 4.18 -8.38 4.48
CA SER A 206 5.42 -8.17 5.22
C SER A 206 6.57 -9.08 4.80
N PHE A 207 6.40 -9.91 3.74
CA PHE A 207 7.48 -10.75 3.25
C PHE A 207 8.54 -9.90 2.54
N ASP A 208 9.77 -9.97 3.05
CA ASP A 208 10.96 -9.46 2.38
C ASP A 208 12.11 -10.47 2.53
N ALA A 209 12.82 -10.76 1.43
CA ALA A 209 13.92 -11.71 1.45
C ALA A 209 15.07 -11.26 2.38
N ARG A 210 15.23 -9.95 2.56
CA ARG A 210 16.23 -9.34 3.45
C ARG A 210 16.02 -9.71 4.92
N ASN A 211 14.77 -9.89 5.34
CA ASN A 211 14.44 -10.29 6.73
C ASN A 211 14.91 -11.72 7.07
N PHE A 212 15.21 -12.54 6.07
CA PHE A 212 15.57 -13.95 6.26
C PHE A 212 17.01 -14.30 5.86
N ALA A 213 17.60 -13.53 4.95
CA ALA A 213 18.91 -13.83 4.39
C ALA A 213 19.91 -12.66 4.53
N GLY A 214 19.54 -11.65 5.31
CA GLY A 214 20.36 -10.48 5.63
C GLY A 214 20.30 -9.37 4.57
N PRO A 215 21.01 -8.27 4.86
CA PRO A 215 21.04 -7.07 4.04
C PRO A 215 21.40 -7.34 2.58
N GLY A 216 20.72 -6.68 1.65
CA GLY A 216 20.95 -6.86 0.22
C GLY A 216 20.51 -8.20 -0.37
N ALA A 217 19.98 -9.13 0.44
CA ALA A 217 19.56 -10.44 -0.04
C ALA A 217 18.41 -10.34 -1.03
N ARG A 218 18.49 -11.14 -2.08
CA ARG A 218 17.45 -11.28 -3.10
C ARG A 218 16.66 -12.56 -2.89
N LEU A 219 15.42 -12.59 -3.38
CA LEU A 219 14.61 -13.82 -3.34
C LEU A 219 15.32 -15.02 -3.99
N SER A 220 16.09 -14.79 -5.07
CA SER A 220 16.90 -15.84 -5.70
C SER A 220 17.92 -16.46 -4.74
N THR A 221 18.61 -15.63 -3.98
CA THR A 221 19.59 -16.10 -2.97
C THR A 221 18.88 -16.86 -1.86
N LEU A 222 17.76 -16.32 -1.37
CA LEU A 222 16.97 -16.94 -0.31
C LEU A 222 16.47 -18.33 -0.70
N VAL A 223 15.90 -18.51 -1.91
CA VAL A 223 15.37 -19.81 -2.36
C VAL A 223 16.48 -20.80 -2.65
N SER A 224 17.64 -20.34 -3.19
CA SER A 224 18.78 -21.22 -3.46
C SER A 224 19.43 -21.77 -2.18
N ALA A 225 19.30 -21.04 -1.08
CA ALA A 225 19.80 -21.47 0.22
C ALA A 225 18.88 -22.49 0.92
N GLN A 226 17.65 -22.71 0.45
CA GLN A 226 16.72 -23.61 1.09
C GLN A 226 16.98 -25.09 0.73
N PRO A 227 17.20 -25.98 1.70
CA PRO A 227 17.55 -27.38 1.42
C PRO A 227 16.42 -28.18 0.77
N TYR A 228 15.16 -27.75 0.95
CA TYR A 228 13.95 -28.40 0.45
C TYR A 228 13.51 -27.89 -0.94
N LEU A 229 14.20 -26.87 -1.48
CA LEU A 229 13.93 -26.33 -2.82
C LEU A 229 15.01 -26.76 -3.82
N GLU A 230 14.61 -26.89 -5.05
CA GLU A 230 15.48 -27.10 -6.22
C GLU A 230 15.32 -25.92 -7.16
N THR A 231 16.42 -25.39 -7.67
CA THR A 231 16.43 -24.24 -8.59
C THR A 231 17.07 -24.66 -9.92
N SER A 232 16.54 -24.13 -11.04
CA SER A 232 17.06 -24.35 -12.39
C SER A 232 17.00 -23.06 -13.19
N GLY A 233 18.01 -22.79 -13.99
CA GLY A 233 18.11 -21.54 -14.76
C GLY A 233 18.81 -20.42 -14.00
N SER A 234 18.69 -19.19 -14.52
CA SER A 234 19.32 -18.00 -13.92
C SER A 234 18.54 -16.72 -14.24
N GLY A 235 18.73 -15.68 -13.41
CA GLY A 235 18.11 -14.38 -13.61
C GLY A 235 16.57 -14.43 -13.56
N ASN A 236 15.91 -13.77 -14.51
CA ASN A 236 14.45 -13.71 -14.58
C ASN A 236 13.79 -15.03 -15.03
N GLN A 237 14.58 -15.99 -15.51
CA GLN A 237 14.12 -17.34 -15.91
C GLN A 237 14.47 -18.39 -14.85
N LEU A 238 14.81 -17.98 -13.63
CA LEU A 238 15.05 -18.91 -12.55
C LEU A 238 13.73 -19.61 -12.18
N LEU A 239 13.76 -20.93 -12.24
CA LEU A 239 12.69 -21.83 -11.89
C LEU A 239 12.95 -22.41 -10.49
N VAL A 240 11.91 -22.60 -9.72
CA VAL A 240 11.95 -23.11 -8.35
C VAL A 240 10.96 -24.25 -8.20
N ARG A 241 11.38 -25.36 -7.59
CA ARG A 241 10.53 -26.54 -7.34
C ARG A 241 10.78 -27.11 -5.96
N LEU A 242 9.79 -27.76 -5.37
CA LEU A 242 9.97 -28.56 -4.14
C LEU A 242 10.73 -29.85 -4.45
N LYS A 243 11.78 -30.14 -3.70
CA LYS A 243 12.48 -31.42 -3.79
C LYS A 243 11.57 -32.58 -3.40
N GLY A 244 11.51 -33.61 -4.21
CA GLY A 244 10.69 -34.79 -3.94
C GLY A 244 9.30 -34.77 -4.59
N THR A 245 8.92 -33.71 -5.28
CA THR A 245 7.73 -33.73 -6.12
C THR A 245 8.03 -34.53 -7.38
N ARG A 246 7.53 -35.76 -7.45
CA ARG A 246 7.59 -36.56 -8.69
C ARG A 246 6.65 -35.93 -9.72
N PRO A 247 7.05 -35.83 -11.00
CA PRO A 247 6.13 -35.48 -12.07
C PRO A 247 5.06 -36.58 -12.17
N GLY A 248 3.78 -36.20 -12.02
CA GLY A 248 2.65 -37.07 -12.27
C GLY A 248 1.92 -37.61 -11.07
N ASN A 249 1.07 -36.82 -10.47
CA ASN A 249 -0.27 -37.19 -10.00
C ASN A 249 -1.15 -35.95 -9.76
N ALA A 250 -1.33 -35.13 -10.79
CA ALA A 250 -2.39 -34.14 -10.78
C ALA A 250 -3.69 -34.83 -11.19
N LYS A 251 -4.67 -34.89 -10.28
CA LYS A 251 -6.05 -35.25 -10.60
C LYS A 251 -6.51 -34.39 -11.80
N PRO A 252 -7.06 -34.97 -12.88
CA PRO A 252 -7.46 -34.16 -14.02
C PRO A 252 -8.62 -33.26 -13.65
N ALA A 253 -8.40 -31.97 -13.63
CA ALA A 253 -9.47 -30.98 -13.62
C ALA A 253 -10.23 -31.14 -14.94
N SER A 254 -11.51 -31.44 -14.85
CA SER A 254 -12.42 -31.73 -15.98
C SER A 254 -12.37 -30.57 -16.99
N ARG A 255 -11.71 -30.85 -18.14
CA ARG A 255 -11.85 -30.05 -19.36
C ARG A 255 -13.32 -30.11 -19.81
N LYS A 256 -14.05 -29.03 -19.67
CA LYS A 256 -15.27 -28.80 -20.42
C LYS A 256 -14.88 -28.72 -21.91
N LYS A 257 -15.20 -29.77 -22.64
CA LYS A 257 -15.12 -29.82 -24.09
C LYS A 257 -15.94 -28.72 -24.73
N ALA A 258 -15.31 -27.79 -25.41
CA ALA A 258 -15.98 -26.96 -26.41
C ALA A 258 -16.29 -27.86 -27.61
N ALA A 259 -17.55 -28.12 -27.83
CA ALA A 259 -18.04 -28.82 -29.01
C ALA A 259 -17.97 -27.87 -30.21
N SER A 260 -17.12 -28.19 -31.16
CA SER A 260 -17.15 -27.62 -32.49
C SER A 260 -18.35 -28.21 -33.27
N THR A 261 -19.30 -27.38 -33.65
CA THR A 261 -20.34 -27.77 -34.60
C THR A 261 -20.03 -27.20 -35.98
N LYS A 262 -19.88 -28.13 -36.89
CA LYS A 262 -19.69 -27.94 -38.35
C LYS A 262 -20.90 -27.28 -38.99
N ALA A 263 -20.63 -26.50 -40.01
CA ALA A 263 -21.55 -25.88 -40.95
C ALA A 263 -22.47 -26.91 -41.67
N GLY A 264 -23.70 -26.51 -41.85
CA GLY A 264 -24.65 -27.09 -42.77
C GLY A 264 -25.63 -26.03 -43.25
N GLN A 265 -25.48 -25.70 -44.55
CA GLN A 265 -26.37 -24.80 -45.30
C GLN A 265 -27.75 -25.43 -45.48
N THR A 266 -28.85 -24.63 -45.41
CA THR A 266 -29.85 -24.55 -46.51
C THR A 266 -31.02 -23.58 -46.21
N LYS A 267 -31.25 -22.71 -47.22
CA LYS A 267 -32.51 -22.15 -47.80
C LYS A 267 -33.57 -21.38 -46.99
N ALA A 268 -33.62 -20.13 -47.33
CA ALA A 268 -34.69 -19.25 -47.85
C ALA A 268 -36.14 -19.37 -47.32
N ALA A 269 -36.57 -18.26 -46.71
CA ALA A 269 -37.69 -17.29 -46.89
C ALA A 269 -39.13 -17.84 -46.98
N PRO A 270 -40.19 -16.98 -46.83
CA PRO A 270 -40.30 -15.57 -46.48
C PRO A 270 -41.40 -15.16 -45.44
N ALA A 271 -41.30 -13.93 -44.98
CA ALA A 271 -42.32 -12.91 -44.63
C ALA A 271 -43.64 -13.27 -43.90
N LYS A 272 -43.93 -12.57 -42.83
CA LYS A 272 -45.16 -11.78 -42.63
C LYS A 272 -45.07 -10.78 -41.48
N ALA A 273 -45.40 -9.58 -41.84
CA ALA A 273 -45.90 -8.38 -41.20
C ALA A 273 -46.10 -8.25 -39.69
N ALA A 274 -45.77 -7.04 -39.25
CA ALA A 274 -46.04 -6.39 -37.99
C ALA A 274 -47.52 -6.26 -37.63
N PRO A 275 -47.87 -5.85 -36.37
CA PRO A 275 -48.08 -4.42 -36.18
C PRO A 275 -47.51 -3.85 -34.86
N ALA A 276 -47.37 -2.55 -34.91
CA ALA A 276 -46.94 -1.64 -33.88
C ALA A 276 -47.89 -1.61 -32.67
N ASN A 277 -47.34 -1.33 -31.48
CA ASN A 277 -48.05 -0.49 -30.50
C ASN A 277 -47.07 0.23 -29.56
N SER A 278 -47.10 1.54 -29.72
CA SER A 278 -47.23 2.65 -28.77
C SER A 278 -46.30 2.72 -27.58
N ALA A 279 -45.59 3.80 -27.61
CA ALA A 279 -44.81 4.49 -26.59
C ALA A 279 -45.61 4.74 -25.29
N GLU A 280 -44.97 4.53 -24.17
CA GLU A 280 -45.21 5.30 -22.96
C GLU A 280 -43.88 5.78 -22.37
N THR A 281 -43.67 7.08 -22.52
CA THR A 281 -42.63 7.88 -21.96
C THR A 281 -42.92 8.11 -20.49
N LYS A 282 -42.18 7.50 -19.57
CA LYS A 282 -42.24 7.80 -18.15
C LYS A 282 -41.19 8.84 -17.80
N ALA A 283 -41.70 10.05 -17.49
CA ALA A 283 -40.96 11.22 -17.09
C ALA A 283 -40.14 10.98 -15.81
N ALA A 284 -38.91 11.52 -15.77
CA ALA A 284 -38.04 11.60 -14.61
C ALA A 284 -38.61 12.55 -13.53
N PRO A 285 -38.39 12.30 -12.23
CA PRO A 285 -38.80 13.24 -11.19
C PRO A 285 -37.87 14.46 -11.12
N PRO A 286 -38.38 15.65 -10.69
CA PRO A 286 -37.60 16.89 -10.68
C PRO A 286 -36.58 16.95 -9.57
N GLU A 287 -35.47 17.60 -9.91
CA GLU A 287 -34.36 17.95 -8.97
C GLU A 287 -34.86 18.83 -7.82
N PRO A 288 -34.33 18.62 -6.58
CA PRO A 288 -34.67 19.49 -5.46
C PRO A 288 -33.94 20.84 -5.55
N ALA A 289 -34.69 21.92 -5.34
CA ALA A 289 -34.21 23.27 -5.34
C ALA A 289 -33.18 23.58 -4.21
N PRO A 290 -32.20 24.47 -4.41
CA PRO A 290 -31.18 24.80 -3.43
C PRO A 290 -31.78 25.58 -2.24
N PRO A 291 -31.20 25.43 -1.05
CA PRO A 291 -31.69 26.07 0.18
C PRO A 291 -31.48 27.59 0.14
N LYS A 292 -32.53 28.34 0.53
CA LYS A 292 -32.49 29.78 0.65
C LYS A 292 -31.66 30.16 1.90
N VAL A 293 -30.59 30.89 1.67
CA VAL A 293 -29.77 31.48 2.74
C VAL A 293 -30.51 32.72 3.29
N THR A 294 -30.95 32.64 4.54
CA THR A 294 -31.54 33.76 5.28
C THR A 294 -30.42 34.51 6.02
N THR A 295 -30.06 35.68 5.51
CA THR A 295 -29.08 36.56 6.14
C THR A 295 -29.75 37.33 7.28
N THR A 296 -29.49 36.96 8.53
CA THR A 296 -29.94 37.71 9.72
C THR A 296 -28.92 38.81 10.04
N THR A 297 -29.26 40.03 9.71
CA THR A 297 -28.46 41.22 10.04
C THR A 297 -28.57 41.53 11.54
N ARG A 298 -27.51 41.30 12.27
CA ARG A 298 -27.40 41.61 13.71
C ARG A 298 -27.08 43.09 13.86
N ARG A 299 -28.10 43.85 14.30
CA ARG A 299 -28.03 45.29 14.60
C ARG A 299 -27.11 45.56 15.79
N ALA A 300 -26.03 46.34 15.59
CA ALA A 300 -25.10 46.75 16.63
C ALA A 300 -25.81 47.66 17.67
N ARG A 301 -25.76 47.29 18.94
CA ARG A 301 -26.11 48.15 20.07
C ARG A 301 -24.93 49.07 20.42
N LYS A 302 -25.12 50.38 20.24
CA LYS A 302 -24.23 51.39 20.81
C LYS A 302 -24.39 51.36 22.33
N SER A 303 -23.30 51.13 23.06
CA SER A 303 -23.21 51.40 24.49
C SER A 303 -22.66 52.79 24.68
N ALA A 304 -23.45 53.60 25.37
CA ALA A 304 -23.11 54.98 25.76
C ALA A 304 -22.07 54.95 26.91
N ALA A 305 -21.03 55.75 26.74
CA ALA A 305 -20.09 56.06 27.80
C ALA A 305 -20.77 56.91 28.90
N LYS A 306 -20.56 56.56 30.16
CA LYS A 306 -20.83 57.43 31.30
C LYS A 306 -19.54 57.71 32.05
N LYS A 307 -19.15 58.98 32.02
CA LYS A 307 -18.09 59.55 32.84
C LYS A 307 -18.52 59.53 34.32
N SER A 308 -17.71 59.19 35.21
CA SER A 308 -17.35 59.84 36.47
C SER A 308 -16.11 59.18 37.04
#